data_14d8de8688e441947d478c4732a52523
#
_entry.id   14d8de8688e441947d478c4732a52523
#
_cell.length_a   1.000
_cell.length_b   1.000
_cell.length_c   1.000
_cell.angle_alpha   90.00
_cell.angle_beta   90.00
_cell.angle_gamma   90.00
#
_symmetry.space_group_name_H-M   'P 1'
#
loop_
_entity.id
_entity.type
_entity.pdbx_description
1 polymer ?
#
loop_
_entity_poly.entity_id
_entity_poly.type
_entity_poly.pdbx_seq_one_letter_code
_entity_poly.pdbx_strand_id
1 'polypeptide(L)'
;MQTDRNLLFGVLAFQDEYIELAQLAAICRAWAADKSRSIPQQLVERQWLSEQGRDELERKVERKLKRFVGDVHATLGAVADGAVRDVLKQIQDPNISESLSSWPDSGHVLMETLVPDPQLPDKTVSRYTLTHVHGKGGIGQVWLAYDKQLNR
;
A
#
# COMPACT_ATOMS: atom_id res chain seq x y z
N MET A 1 -16.01 -3.93 -3.75
CA MET A 1 -15.91 -3.33 -2.39
C MET A 1 -15.61 -4.33 -1.27
N GLN A 2 -16.22 -5.49 -1.23
CA GLN A 2 -15.87 -6.48 -0.21
C GLN A 2 -14.49 -7.12 -0.43
N THR A 3 -14.13 -7.36 -1.69
CA THR A 3 -12.82 -7.90 -2.10
C THR A 3 -11.68 -7.03 -1.58
N ASP A 4 -11.72 -5.75 -1.89
CA ASP A 4 -10.66 -4.80 -1.56
C ASP A 4 -10.52 -4.60 -0.04
N ARG A 5 -11.64 -4.58 0.68
CA ARG A 5 -11.63 -4.50 2.15
C ARG A 5 -11.01 -5.76 2.78
N ASN A 6 -11.31 -6.95 2.25
CA ASN A 6 -10.68 -8.19 2.69
C ASN A 6 -9.18 -8.19 2.42
N LEU A 7 -8.75 -7.78 1.23
CA LEU A 7 -7.33 -7.65 0.89
C LEU A 7 -6.64 -6.65 1.80
N LEU A 8 -7.25 -5.49 2.05
CA LEU A 8 -6.71 -4.47 2.96
C LEU A 8 -6.52 -5.01 4.37
N PHE A 9 -7.48 -5.80 4.88
CA PHE A 9 -7.36 -6.44 6.17
C PHE A 9 -6.16 -7.41 6.21
N GLY A 10 -6.02 -8.27 5.19
CA GLY A 10 -4.90 -9.20 5.09
C GLY A 10 -3.54 -8.51 5.02
N VAL A 11 -3.44 -7.44 4.23
CA VAL A 11 -2.21 -6.63 4.11
C VAL A 11 -1.86 -5.96 5.43
N LEU A 12 -2.83 -5.40 6.15
CA LEU A 12 -2.59 -4.80 7.46
C LEU A 12 -2.21 -5.83 8.52
N ALA A 13 -2.81 -7.04 8.49
CA ALA A 13 -2.41 -8.14 9.35
C ALA A 13 -0.93 -8.54 9.14
N PHE A 14 -0.46 -8.51 7.90
CA PHE A 14 0.95 -8.73 7.57
C PHE A 14 1.83 -7.56 8.05
N GLN A 15 1.43 -6.31 7.82
CA GLN A 15 2.21 -5.14 8.24
C GLN A 15 2.36 -5.00 9.76
N ASP A 16 1.37 -5.45 10.50
CA ASP A 16 1.37 -5.44 11.97
C ASP A 16 1.99 -6.72 12.57
N GLU A 17 2.63 -7.54 11.72
CA GLU A 17 3.35 -8.76 12.13
C GLU A 17 2.45 -9.82 12.80
N TYR A 18 1.13 -9.76 12.61
CA TYR A 18 0.22 -10.82 13.06
C TYR A 18 0.35 -12.08 12.20
N ILE A 19 0.71 -11.92 10.91
CA ILE A 19 0.92 -13.01 9.96
C ILE A 19 2.16 -12.77 9.11
N GLU A 20 2.78 -13.85 8.66
CA GLU A 20 3.90 -13.81 7.73
C GLU A 20 3.43 -13.69 6.27
N LEU A 21 4.34 -13.30 5.37
CA LEU A 21 4.04 -13.17 3.94
C LEU A 21 3.52 -14.48 3.32
N ALA A 22 4.05 -15.62 3.75
CA ALA A 22 3.59 -16.94 3.32
C ALA A 22 2.15 -17.23 3.78
N GLN A 23 1.79 -16.80 4.99
CA GLN A 23 0.44 -16.92 5.52
C GLN A 23 -0.52 -15.99 4.80
N LEU A 24 -0.10 -14.77 4.46
CA LEU A 24 -0.88 -13.85 3.63
C LEU A 24 -1.19 -14.49 2.27
N ALA A 25 -0.19 -15.08 1.61
CA ALA A 25 -0.37 -15.79 0.34
C ALA A 25 -1.37 -16.94 0.47
N ALA A 26 -1.23 -17.75 1.52
CA ALA A 26 -2.10 -18.90 1.79
C ALA A 26 -3.54 -18.48 2.06
N ILE A 27 -3.76 -17.43 2.85
CA ILE A 27 -5.11 -16.96 3.17
C ILE A 27 -5.80 -16.31 1.98
N CYS A 28 -5.06 -15.54 1.17
CA CYS A 28 -5.61 -14.94 -0.04
C CYS A 28 -5.99 -16.01 -1.09
N ARG A 29 -5.20 -17.09 -1.24
CA ARG A 29 -5.54 -18.23 -2.10
C ARG A 29 -6.77 -18.98 -1.59
N ALA A 30 -6.86 -19.23 -0.29
CA ALA A 30 -8.00 -19.89 0.33
C ALA A 30 -9.27 -19.06 0.16
N TRP A 31 -9.17 -17.75 0.34
CA TRP A 31 -10.29 -16.82 0.14
C TRP A 31 -10.69 -16.71 -1.35
N ALA A 32 -9.75 -16.74 -2.28
CA ALA A 32 -10.04 -16.76 -3.71
C ALA A 32 -10.83 -18.01 -4.12
N ALA A 33 -10.54 -19.16 -3.49
CA ALA A 33 -11.26 -20.41 -3.72
C ALA A 33 -12.65 -20.44 -3.07
N ASP A 34 -12.83 -19.79 -1.92
CA ASP A 34 -14.09 -19.72 -1.18
C ASP A 34 -14.31 -18.32 -0.61
N LYS A 35 -15.03 -17.48 -1.39
CA LYS A 35 -15.36 -16.10 -1.02
C LYS A 35 -16.52 -15.97 -0.04
N SER A 36 -17.14 -17.08 0.35
CA SER A 36 -18.23 -17.09 1.34
C SER A 36 -17.75 -16.70 2.73
N ARG A 37 -16.44 -16.90 3.00
CA ARG A 37 -15.79 -16.56 4.28
C ARG A 37 -14.83 -15.41 4.09
N SER A 38 -14.94 -14.39 4.94
CA SER A 38 -14.03 -13.26 4.90
C SER A 38 -12.60 -13.64 5.32
N ILE A 39 -11.59 -12.88 4.88
CA ILE A 39 -10.19 -13.07 5.32
C ILE A 39 -10.05 -12.97 6.85
N PRO A 40 -10.64 -11.96 7.54
CA PRO A 40 -10.62 -11.91 8.99
C PRO A 40 -11.12 -13.18 9.68
N GLN A 41 -12.24 -13.71 9.18
CA GLN A 41 -12.84 -14.93 9.74
C GLN A 41 -11.94 -16.15 9.55
N GLN A 42 -11.37 -16.32 8.36
CA GLN A 42 -10.47 -17.43 8.07
C GLN A 42 -9.16 -17.36 8.88
N LEU A 43 -8.65 -16.15 9.18
CA LEU A 43 -7.47 -15.96 10.03
C LEU A 43 -7.73 -16.40 11.47
N VAL A 44 -8.90 -16.08 12.01
CA VAL A 44 -9.32 -16.52 13.37
C VAL A 44 -9.57 -18.02 13.41
N GLU A 45 -10.25 -18.60 12.42
CA GLU A 45 -10.50 -20.05 12.31
C GLU A 45 -9.20 -20.88 12.27
N ARG A 46 -8.15 -20.33 11.64
CA ARG A 46 -6.82 -20.95 11.55
C ARG A 46 -5.94 -20.68 12.78
N GLN A 47 -6.44 -19.92 13.76
CA GLN A 47 -5.69 -19.50 14.95
C GLN A 47 -4.42 -18.68 14.62
N TRP A 48 -4.38 -18.05 13.46
CA TRP A 48 -3.30 -17.12 13.07
C TRP A 48 -3.55 -15.72 13.62
N LEU A 49 -4.78 -15.42 13.99
CA LEU A 49 -5.19 -14.14 14.55
C LEU A 49 -6.18 -14.40 15.70
N SER A 50 -6.00 -13.70 16.83
CA SER A 50 -6.96 -13.71 17.90
C SER A 50 -8.19 -12.85 17.57
N GLU A 51 -9.32 -13.09 18.25
CA GLU A 51 -10.51 -12.25 18.10
C GLU A 51 -10.23 -10.79 18.46
N GLN A 52 -9.43 -10.55 19.49
CA GLN A 52 -9.00 -9.20 19.87
C GLN A 52 -8.15 -8.54 18.77
N GLY A 53 -7.19 -9.28 18.19
CA GLY A 53 -6.38 -8.81 17.08
C GLY A 53 -7.22 -8.49 15.83
N ARG A 54 -8.26 -9.30 15.56
CA ARG A 54 -9.22 -9.01 14.49
C ARG A 54 -9.93 -7.68 14.73
N ASP A 55 -10.46 -7.44 15.92
CA ASP A 55 -11.18 -6.21 16.25
C ASP A 55 -10.27 -4.97 16.19
N GLU A 56 -9.03 -5.11 16.61
CA GLU A 56 -8.02 -4.05 16.49
C GLU A 56 -7.70 -3.72 15.03
N LEU A 57 -7.49 -4.75 14.20
CA LEU A 57 -7.25 -4.59 12.77
C LEU A 57 -8.45 -3.99 12.04
N GLU A 58 -9.67 -4.38 12.37
CA GLU A 58 -10.88 -3.78 11.80
C GLU A 58 -10.96 -2.28 12.09
N ARG A 59 -10.70 -1.87 13.33
CA ARG A 59 -10.61 -0.44 13.69
C ARG A 59 -9.49 0.28 12.94
N LYS A 60 -8.39 -0.42 12.66
CA LYS A 60 -7.28 0.13 11.90
C LYS A 60 -7.62 0.28 10.42
N VAL A 61 -8.29 -0.71 9.83
CA VAL A 61 -8.85 -0.64 8.47
C VAL A 61 -9.74 0.59 8.33
N GLU A 62 -10.69 0.78 9.26
CA GLU A 62 -11.59 1.93 9.21
C GLU A 62 -10.86 3.27 9.35
N ARG A 63 -9.89 3.36 10.25
CA ARG A 63 -9.06 4.57 10.39
C ARG A 63 -8.26 4.89 9.13
N LYS A 64 -7.70 3.84 8.49
CA LYS A 64 -6.98 3.98 7.21
C LYS A 64 -7.92 4.44 6.10
N LEU A 65 -9.08 3.81 5.97
CA LEU A 65 -10.09 4.20 4.98
C LEU A 65 -10.55 5.65 5.16
N LYS A 66 -10.76 6.10 6.39
CA LYS A 66 -11.11 7.51 6.67
C LYS A 66 -10.06 8.49 6.19
N ARG A 67 -8.76 8.14 6.25
CA ARG A 67 -7.66 8.98 5.74
C ARG A 67 -7.70 9.19 4.23
N PHE A 68 -8.19 8.19 3.51
CA PHE A 68 -8.28 8.20 2.05
C PHE A 68 -9.73 8.43 1.55
N VAL A 69 -10.54 9.11 2.37
CA VAL A 69 -11.94 9.46 2.04
C VAL A 69 -12.79 8.24 1.66
N GLY A 70 -12.48 7.08 2.24
CA GLY A 70 -13.16 5.81 1.95
C GLY A 70 -12.68 5.09 0.68
N ASP A 71 -11.67 5.62 0.00
CA ASP A 71 -11.08 4.96 -1.17
C ASP A 71 -10.18 3.80 -0.74
N VAL A 72 -10.69 2.58 -0.94
CA VAL A 72 -9.98 1.35 -0.58
C VAL A 72 -8.79 1.09 -1.49
N HIS A 73 -8.89 1.42 -2.78
CA HIS A 73 -7.81 1.21 -3.76
C HIS A 73 -6.62 2.12 -3.47
N ALA A 74 -6.88 3.41 -3.20
CA ALA A 74 -5.85 4.34 -2.77
C ALA A 74 -5.19 3.90 -1.45
N THR A 75 -6.00 3.40 -0.50
CA THR A 75 -5.50 2.87 0.77
C THR A 75 -4.61 1.64 0.55
N LEU A 76 -5.04 0.68 -0.27
CA LEU A 76 -4.27 -0.52 -0.61
C LEU A 76 -2.97 -0.16 -1.34
N GLY A 77 -3.04 0.75 -2.31
CA GLY A 77 -1.86 1.25 -3.01
C GLY A 77 -0.81 1.88 -2.08
N ALA A 78 -1.26 2.56 -1.03
CA ALA A 78 -0.39 3.20 -0.05
C ALA A 78 0.20 2.23 0.99
N VAL A 79 -0.49 1.12 1.30
CA VAL A 79 -0.05 0.16 2.34
C VAL A 79 0.61 -1.09 1.76
N ALA A 80 0.25 -1.52 0.54
CA ALA A 80 0.82 -2.70 -0.07
C ALA A 80 2.21 -2.39 -0.66
N ASP A 81 3.23 -2.97 -0.07
CA ASP A 81 4.60 -2.92 -0.60
C ASP A 81 4.79 -3.85 -1.83
N GLY A 82 5.97 -3.80 -2.44
CA GLY A 82 6.30 -4.61 -3.62
C GLY A 82 6.15 -6.11 -3.37
N ALA A 83 6.57 -6.59 -2.20
CA ALA A 83 6.51 -8.00 -1.84
C ALA A 83 5.07 -8.51 -1.75
N VAL A 84 4.18 -7.71 -1.14
CA VAL A 84 2.74 -8.00 -1.07
C VAL A 84 2.11 -8.02 -2.46
N ARG A 85 2.44 -7.04 -3.30
CA ARG A 85 1.95 -6.97 -4.68
C ARG A 85 2.38 -8.19 -5.50
N ASP A 86 3.63 -8.61 -5.39
CA ASP A 86 4.16 -9.77 -6.11
C ASP A 86 3.49 -11.07 -5.68
N VAL A 87 3.24 -11.23 -4.39
CA VAL A 87 2.49 -12.38 -3.85
C VAL A 87 1.05 -12.40 -4.36
N LEU A 88 0.38 -11.26 -4.37
CA LEU A 88 -1.00 -11.17 -4.84
C LEU A 88 -1.11 -11.38 -6.35
N LYS A 89 -0.12 -10.93 -7.15
CA LYS A 89 -0.04 -11.22 -8.61
C LYS A 89 0.08 -12.70 -8.92
N GLN A 90 0.66 -13.51 -8.04
CA GLN A 90 0.76 -14.96 -8.21
C GLN A 90 -0.57 -15.69 -7.98
N ILE A 91 -1.55 -15.00 -7.39
CA ILE A 91 -2.87 -15.56 -7.18
C ILE A 91 -3.70 -15.35 -8.45
N GLN A 92 -4.05 -16.44 -9.13
CA GLN A 92 -4.84 -16.42 -10.35
C GLN A 92 -6.35 -16.25 -10.02
N ASP A 93 -6.71 -15.09 -9.45
CA ASP A 93 -8.09 -14.72 -9.21
C ASP A 93 -8.43 -13.41 -9.94
N PRO A 94 -9.50 -13.39 -10.78
CA PRO A 94 -9.84 -12.21 -11.57
C PRO A 94 -10.14 -10.97 -10.71
N ASN A 95 -10.79 -11.14 -9.55
CA ASN A 95 -11.11 -10.00 -8.68
C ASN A 95 -9.86 -9.42 -8.00
N ILE A 96 -8.91 -10.28 -7.64
CA ILE A 96 -7.62 -9.82 -7.08
C ILE A 96 -6.81 -9.10 -8.16
N SER A 97 -6.78 -9.64 -9.39
CA SER A 97 -6.08 -9.01 -10.51
C SER A 97 -6.69 -7.66 -10.89
N GLU A 98 -8.01 -7.56 -10.89
CA GLU A 98 -8.73 -6.31 -11.14
C GLU A 98 -8.46 -5.28 -10.05
N SER A 99 -8.51 -5.70 -8.78
CA SER A 99 -8.16 -4.85 -7.64
C SER A 99 -6.73 -4.32 -7.77
N LEU A 100 -5.75 -5.20 -8.02
CA LEU A 100 -4.34 -4.82 -8.20
C LEU A 100 -4.12 -3.81 -9.33
N SER A 101 -4.87 -3.94 -10.43
CA SER A 101 -4.78 -3.03 -11.58
C SER A 101 -5.29 -1.62 -11.24
N SER A 102 -6.16 -1.51 -10.26
CA SER A 102 -6.74 -0.25 -9.80
C SER A 102 -5.90 0.44 -8.72
N TRP A 103 -4.84 -0.22 -8.22
CA TRP A 103 -3.99 0.37 -7.19
C TRP A 103 -3.03 1.38 -7.82
N PRO A 104 -2.91 2.59 -7.26
CA PRO A 104 -1.90 3.53 -7.71
C PRO A 104 -0.51 2.89 -7.54
N ASP A 105 0.30 2.97 -8.58
CA ASP A 105 1.65 2.43 -8.54
C ASP A 105 2.52 3.29 -7.62
N SER A 106 2.95 2.73 -6.49
CA SER A 106 3.78 3.44 -5.50
C SER A 106 5.13 3.91 -6.06
N GLY A 107 5.51 3.43 -7.25
CA GLY A 107 6.71 3.87 -7.96
C GLY A 107 6.50 5.12 -8.80
N HIS A 108 5.26 5.45 -9.18
CA HIS A 108 4.97 6.55 -10.12
C HIS A 108 4.48 7.84 -9.45
N VAL A 109 4.01 7.80 -8.21
CA VAL A 109 3.44 8.98 -7.53
C VAL A 109 4.50 10.04 -7.20
N LEU A 110 5.78 9.70 -7.21
CA LEU A 110 6.85 10.66 -7.00
C LEU A 110 7.39 11.29 -8.29
N MET A 111 7.01 10.77 -9.47
CA MET A 111 7.45 11.34 -10.75
C MET A 111 6.37 12.14 -11.48
N GLU A 112 5.09 11.89 -11.22
CA GLU A 112 4.02 12.60 -11.93
C GLU A 112 3.64 13.96 -11.31
N THR A 113 4.05 14.23 -10.06
CA THR A 113 3.94 15.59 -9.49
C THR A 113 5.06 16.53 -9.91
N LEU A 114 6.00 16.05 -10.73
CA LEU A 114 7.07 16.84 -11.33
C LEU A 114 6.98 16.87 -12.87
N VAL A 115 5.81 16.66 -13.45
CA VAL A 115 5.57 17.09 -14.83
C VAL A 115 5.56 18.61 -14.78
N PRO A 116 6.56 19.30 -15.33
CA PRO A 116 6.51 20.74 -15.40
C PRO A 116 5.29 21.10 -16.24
N ASP A 117 4.39 21.87 -15.68
CA ASP A 117 3.33 22.53 -16.43
C ASP A 117 4.01 23.23 -17.63
N PRO A 118 3.67 22.89 -18.87
CA PRO A 118 4.34 23.45 -20.04
C PRO A 118 4.17 24.96 -20.20
N GLN A 119 3.53 25.62 -19.24
CA GLN A 119 3.28 27.07 -19.25
C GLN A 119 4.01 27.86 -18.14
N LEU A 120 4.83 27.21 -17.30
CA LEU A 120 5.69 27.93 -16.35
C LEU A 120 7.07 28.13 -16.96
N PRO A 121 7.60 29.38 -17.00
CA PRO A 121 8.92 29.62 -17.57
C PRO A 121 9.99 28.88 -16.77
N ASP A 122 10.83 28.20 -17.52
CA ASP A 122 11.92 27.26 -17.24
C ASP A 122 13.03 27.80 -16.29
N LYS A 123 12.67 28.41 -15.14
CA LYS A 123 13.68 29.02 -14.26
C LYS A 123 13.80 28.46 -12.85
N THR A 124 12.87 27.61 -12.40
CA THR A 124 12.88 27.18 -10.98
C THR A 124 13.36 25.73 -10.76
N VAL A 125 13.32 24.86 -11.76
CA VAL A 125 13.67 23.44 -11.61
C VAL A 125 15.18 23.20 -11.73
N SER A 126 15.93 24.14 -12.28
CA SER A 126 17.35 24.02 -12.56
C SER A 126 18.26 24.38 -11.37
N ARG A 127 17.71 24.96 -10.30
CA ARG A 127 18.51 25.47 -9.17
C ARG A 127 18.98 24.38 -8.22
N TYR A 128 18.13 23.42 -7.93
CA TYR A 128 18.39 22.36 -6.94
C TYR A 128 18.65 21.02 -7.61
N THR A 129 19.68 20.31 -7.17
CA THR A 129 19.94 18.92 -7.56
C THR A 129 19.75 18.02 -6.35
N LEU A 130 18.82 17.08 -6.43
CA LEU A 130 18.64 16.07 -5.42
C LEU A 130 19.82 15.08 -5.48
N THR A 131 20.55 14.92 -4.39
CA THR A 131 21.75 14.10 -4.35
C THR A 131 21.51 12.70 -3.78
N HIS A 132 20.97 12.63 -2.58
CA HIS A 132 20.66 11.34 -1.95
C HIS A 132 19.57 11.48 -0.86
N VAL A 133 18.97 10.36 -0.50
CA VAL A 133 17.98 10.29 0.58
C VAL A 133 18.70 10.44 1.93
N HIS A 134 18.38 11.48 2.67
CA HIS A 134 18.95 11.73 4.00
C HIS A 134 18.24 10.94 5.09
N GLY A 135 16.95 10.70 4.95
CA GLY A 135 16.16 9.95 5.90
C GLY A 135 14.85 9.44 5.30
N LYS A 136 14.42 8.28 5.77
CA LYS A 136 13.13 7.68 5.40
C LYS A 136 12.36 7.41 6.67
N GLY A 137 11.17 7.96 6.77
CA GLY A 137 10.27 7.78 7.91
C GLY A 137 8.87 7.37 7.50
N GLY A 138 8.01 7.12 8.47
CA GLY A 138 6.63 6.69 8.24
C GLY A 138 5.74 7.71 7.51
N ILE A 139 6.19 8.94 7.36
CA ILE A 139 5.47 10.05 6.69
C ILE A 139 6.12 10.49 5.38
N GLY A 140 7.27 9.94 5.00
CA GLY A 140 7.92 10.30 3.74
C GLY A 140 9.44 10.16 3.77
N GLN A 141 10.07 10.67 2.72
CA GLN A 141 11.51 10.68 2.57
C GLN A 141 12.02 12.12 2.53
N VAL A 142 13.13 12.37 3.20
CA VAL A 142 13.84 13.65 3.17
C VAL A 142 15.02 13.51 2.24
N TRP A 143 15.08 14.35 1.22
CA TRP A 143 16.17 14.38 0.24
C TRP A 143 17.12 15.51 0.54
N LEU A 144 18.41 15.25 0.42
CA LEU A 144 19.43 16.28 0.42
C LEU A 144 19.46 16.90 -0.99
N ALA A 145 19.25 18.21 -1.06
CA ALA A 145 19.30 18.97 -2.29
C ALA A 145 20.52 19.89 -2.29
N TYR A 146 21.25 19.87 -3.38
CA TYR A 146 22.37 20.79 -3.59
C TYR A 146 21.90 22.02 -4.37
N ASP A 147 22.13 23.20 -3.80
CA ASP A 147 21.82 24.46 -4.46
C ASP A 147 23.00 24.89 -5.36
N LYS A 148 22.79 24.83 -6.67
CA LYS A 148 23.82 25.17 -7.67
C LYS A 148 24.22 26.64 -7.65
N GLN A 149 23.35 27.54 -7.20
CA GLN A 149 23.65 28.98 -7.14
C GLN A 149 24.46 29.35 -5.92
N LEU A 150 24.22 28.66 -4.79
CA LEU A 150 24.93 28.93 -3.54
C LEU A 150 26.11 27.99 -3.32
N ASN A 151 26.32 27.02 -4.23
CA ASN A 151 27.38 26.03 -4.19
C ASN A 151 27.47 25.26 -2.86
N ARG A 152 26.31 24.93 -2.23
CA ARG A 152 26.17 24.26 -0.93
C ARG A 152 24.87 23.46 -0.83
#